data_c9784079b54ec2e9105cea0dce3e113a
#
_entry.id   c9784079b54ec2e9105cea0dce3e113a
#
_cell.length_a   1.000
_cell.length_b   1.000
_cell.length_c   1.000
_cell.angle_alpha   90.00
_cell.angle_beta   90.00
_cell.angle_gamma   90.00
#
_symmetry.space_group_name_H-M   'P 1'
#
loop_
_entity.id
_entity.type
_entity.pdbx_description
1 polymer ?
#
loop_
_entity_poly.entity_id
_entity_poly.type
_entity_poly.pdbx_seq_one_letter_code
_entity_poly.pdbx_strand_id
1 'polypeptide(L)'
;MSPVSSDRPNPMDHTISLATADRSRSFTFYRDGLGLEAFGPLADDGVPEPLQLRLASGVSLMLIPTGGFGWVAGEDRVAPPGSSECVLSVYVPDEDAVQARYAAALAAGGANVYEPSQRQWGAFAAQVADPDGHLWMILVPPDWTA
;
A
#
# COMPACT_ATOMS: atom_id res chain seq x y z
N MET A 1 -13.44 -4.83 -31.98
CA MET A 1 -12.09 -4.54 -31.46
C MET A 1 -12.08 -4.66 -29.96
N SER A 2 -11.24 -5.52 -29.43
CA SER A 2 -11.13 -5.63 -27.98
C SER A 2 -10.59 -4.32 -27.41
N PRO A 3 -11.15 -3.81 -26.33
CA PRO A 3 -10.54 -2.67 -25.68
C PRO A 3 -9.12 -3.03 -25.26
N VAL A 4 -8.20 -2.10 -25.39
CA VAL A 4 -6.86 -2.26 -24.85
C VAL A 4 -7.03 -2.54 -23.37
N SER A 5 -6.41 -3.60 -22.87
CA SER A 5 -6.51 -3.93 -21.46
C SER A 5 -6.00 -2.75 -20.63
N SER A 6 -6.87 -2.20 -19.78
CA SER A 6 -6.49 -1.13 -18.86
C SER A 6 -5.48 -1.60 -17.82
N ASP A 7 -5.23 -2.91 -17.77
CA ASP A 7 -4.32 -3.53 -16.81
C ASP A 7 -2.88 -3.52 -17.29
N ARG A 8 -2.66 -3.24 -18.59
CA ARG A 8 -1.30 -3.13 -19.12
C ARG A 8 -0.74 -1.74 -18.85
N PRO A 9 0.50 -1.64 -18.34
CA PRO A 9 1.13 -0.34 -18.14
C PRO A 9 1.31 0.41 -19.45
N ASN A 10 1.14 1.73 -19.40
CA ASN A 10 1.49 2.63 -20.47
C ASN A 10 2.94 3.12 -20.28
N PRO A 11 3.59 3.63 -21.34
CA PRO A 11 4.89 4.28 -21.15
C PRO A 11 4.81 5.36 -20.07
N MET A 12 5.82 5.42 -19.20
CA MET A 12 5.95 6.32 -18.05
C MET A 12 5.10 5.92 -16.83
N ASP A 13 4.30 4.88 -16.91
CA ASP A 13 3.67 4.34 -15.70
C ASP A 13 4.74 3.75 -14.78
N HIS A 14 4.48 3.80 -13.48
CA HIS A 14 5.41 3.29 -12.47
C HIS A 14 4.72 2.27 -11.57
N THR A 15 5.46 1.26 -11.20
CA THR A 15 5.01 0.26 -10.23
C THR A 15 5.98 0.21 -9.07
N ILE A 16 5.44 0.27 -7.85
CA ILE A 16 6.19 0.03 -6.62
C ILE A 16 5.90 -1.41 -6.22
N SER A 17 6.93 -2.21 -6.06
CA SER A 17 6.77 -3.63 -5.69
C SER A 17 7.26 -3.87 -4.29
N LEU A 18 6.46 -4.57 -3.50
CA LEU A 18 6.76 -4.94 -2.11
C LEU A 18 6.57 -6.44 -1.95
N ALA A 19 7.33 -7.05 -1.05
CA ALA A 19 7.20 -8.47 -0.77
C ALA A 19 6.00 -8.74 0.13
N THR A 20 5.32 -9.88 -0.07
CA THR A 20 4.27 -10.34 0.82
C THR A 20 4.42 -11.82 1.13
N ALA A 21 4.22 -12.19 2.39
CA ALA A 21 4.20 -13.58 2.81
C ALA A 21 2.84 -14.24 2.53
N ASP A 22 1.77 -13.45 2.45
CA ASP A 22 0.41 -13.96 2.27
C ASP A 22 -0.38 -12.98 1.40
N ARG A 23 -0.57 -13.33 0.15
CA ARG A 23 -1.24 -12.47 -0.84
C ARG A 23 -2.69 -12.14 -0.44
N SER A 24 -3.41 -13.09 0.14
CA SER A 24 -4.79 -12.87 0.56
C SER A 24 -4.90 -11.88 1.72
N ARG A 25 -4.00 -11.95 2.69
CA ARG A 25 -3.95 -11.00 3.80
C ARG A 25 -3.63 -9.59 3.30
N SER A 26 -2.68 -9.48 2.41
CA SER A 26 -2.34 -8.19 1.79
C SER A 26 -3.51 -7.63 1.00
N PHE A 27 -4.19 -8.47 0.23
CA PHE A 27 -5.37 -8.03 -0.53
C PHE A 27 -6.44 -7.43 0.37
N THR A 28 -6.77 -8.10 1.47
CA THR A 28 -7.75 -7.60 2.44
C THR A 28 -7.32 -6.26 3.04
N PHE A 29 -6.04 -6.15 3.44
CA PHE A 29 -5.53 -4.91 4.01
C PHE A 29 -5.63 -3.74 3.02
N TYR A 30 -5.16 -3.93 1.80
CA TYR A 30 -5.10 -2.84 0.83
C TYR A 30 -6.47 -2.47 0.29
N ARG A 31 -7.35 -3.44 0.08
CA ARG A 31 -8.72 -3.18 -0.38
C ARG A 31 -9.58 -2.56 0.72
N ASP A 32 -9.65 -3.20 1.87
CA ASP A 32 -10.58 -2.83 2.95
C ASP A 32 -9.96 -1.82 3.91
N GLY A 33 -8.67 -1.93 4.16
CA GLY A 33 -7.95 -1.04 5.08
C GLY A 33 -7.61 0.30 4.47
N LEU A 34 -7.01 0.31 3.27
CA LEU A 34 -6.61 1.54 2.60
C LEU A 34 -7.58 1.97 1.51
N GLY A 35 -8.57 1.15 1.16
CA GLY A 35 -9.56 1.51 0.16
C GLY A 35 -9.04 1.56 -1.26
N LEU A 36 -7.97 0.81 -1.57
CA LEU A 36 -7.36 0.82 -2.89
C LEU A 36 -8.08 -0.14 -3.83
N GLU A 37 -8.14 0.25 -5.09
CA GLU A 37 -8.75 -0.57 -6.14
C GLU A 37 -7.73 -1.59 -6.65
N ALA A 38 -8.09 -2.87 -6.54
CA ALA A 38 -7.31 -3.95 -7.14
C ALA A 38 -7.71 -4.15 -8.60
N PHE A 39 -6.79 -4.62 -9.42
CA PHE A 39 -7.04 -4.87 -10.83
C PHE A 39 -6.23 -6.08 -11.28
N GLY A 40 -6.53 -6.57 -12.47
CA GLY A 40 -5.88 -7.72 -13.08
C GLY A 40 -6.66 -9.02 -12.92
N PRO A 41 -6.17 -10.11 -13.52
CA PRO A 41 -6.88 -11.37 -13.50
C PRO A 41 -6.93 -12.00 -12.11
N LEU A 42 -8.06 -12.62 -11.79
CA LEU A 42 -8.24 -13.31 -10.51
C LEU A 42 -7.68 -14.72 -10.58
N ALA A 43 -6.98 -15.13 -9.52
CA ALA A 43 -6.63 -16.53 -9.32
C ALA A 43 -7.84 -17.34 -8.79
N ASP A 44 -7.66 -18.64 -8.63
CA ASP A 44 -8.74 -19.53 -8.19
C ASP A 44 -9.29 -19.18 -6.81
N ASP A 45 -8.48 -18.52 -5.98
CA ASP A 45 -8.89 -18.08 -4.64
C ASP A 45 -9.67 -16.75 -4.65
N GLY A 46 -9.92 -16.19 -5.83
CA GLY A 46 -10.63 -14.92 -5.96
C GLY A 46 -9.77 -13.67 -5.71
N VAL A 47 -8.48 -13.85 -5.49
CA VAL A 47 -7.54 -12.75 -5.28
C VAL A 47 -6.77 -12.50 -6.57
N PRO A 48 -6.55 -11.23 -6.98
CA PRO A 48 -5.76 -10.97 -8.18
C PRO A 48 -4.36 -11.57 -8.12
N GLU A 49 -3.89 -12.09 -9.25
CA GLU A 49 -2.53 -12.61 -9.37
C GLU A 49 -1.97 -12.22 -10.75
N PRO A 50 -0.93 -11.36 -10.79
CA PRO A 50 -0.28 -10.74 -9.64
C PRO A 50 -1.21 -9.80 -8.87
N LEU A 51 -0.95 -9.64 -7.58
CA LEU A 51 -1.74 -8.71 -6.76
C LEU A 51 -1.27 -7.29 -7.02
N GLN A 52 -2.12 -6.51 -7.66
CA GLN A 52 -1.84 -5.14 -8.05
C GLN A 52 -2.97 -4.23 -7.59
N LEU A 53 -2.61 -3.03 -7.14
CA LEU A 53 -3.56 -2.03 -6.66
C LEU A 53 -3.16 -0.66 -7.23
N ARG A 54 -4.16 0.16 -7.56
CA ARG A 54 -3.90 1.51 -8.07
C ARG A 54 -3.67 2.47 -6.91
N LEU A 55 -2.54 3.16 -6.97
CA LEU A 55 -2.27 4.26 -6.03
C LEU A 55 -2.73 5.60 -6.60
N ALA A 56 -2.48 5.81 -7.87
CA ALA A 56 -2.85 7.02 -8.59
C ALA A 56 -2.82 6.71 -10.08
N SER A 57 -3.22 7.67 -10.92
CA SER A 57 -3.09 7.53 -12.36
C SER A 57 -1.62 7.30 -12.72
N GLY A 58 -1.35 6.18 -13.36
CA GLY A 58 0.01 5.82 -13.79
C GLY A 58 0.91 5.28 -12.68
N VAL A 59 0.39 5.04 -11.48
CA VAL A 59 1.19 4.51 -10.36
C VAL A 59 0.44 3.35 -9.71
N SER A 60 1.08 2.21 -9.63
CA SER A 60 0.51 1.00 -9.04
C SER A 60 1.41 0.43 -7.97
N LEU A 61 0.80 -0.28 -7.04
CA LEU A 61 1.48 -1.10 -6.04
C LEU A 61 1.32 -2.56 -6.46
N MET A 62 2.40 -3.32 -6.38
CA MET A 62 2.37 -4.77 -6.62
C MET A 62 2.92 -5.49 -5.40
N LEU A 63 2.18 -6.45 -4.89
CA LEU A 63 2.63 -7.32 -3.79
C LEU A 63 3.08 -8.63 -4.39
N ILE A 64 4.37 -8.89 -4.30
CA ILE A 64 5.00 -10.08 -4.88
C ILE A 64 5.27 -11.09 -3.76
N PRO A 65 4.85 -12.36 -3.89
CA PRO A 65 5.22 -13.38 -2.90
C PRO A 65 6.71 -13.38 -2.62
N THR A 66 7.10 -13.55 -1.37
CA THR A 66 8.47 -13.35 -0.88
C THR A 66 9.53 -14.06 -1.74
N GLY A 67 9.28 -15.32 -2.12
CA GLY A 67 10.22 -16.07 -2.98
C GLY A 67 10.38 -15.45 -4.37
N GLY A 68 9.27 -15.02 -4.97
CA GLY A 68 9.30 -14.32 -6.26
C GLY A 68 9.94 -12.95 -6.16
N PHE A 69 9.72 -12.25 -5.06
CA PHE A 69 10.35 -10.94 -4.82
C PHE A 69 11.88 -11.08 -4.76
N GLY A 70 12.36 -12.08 -4.03
CA GLY A 70 13.81 -12.32 -3.95
C GLY A 70 14.40 -12.66 -5.31
N TRP A 71 13.67 -13.39 -6.13
CA TRP A 71 14.11 -13.72 -7.48
C TRP A 71 14.23 -12.47 -8.38
N VAL A 72 13.29 -11.53 -8.23
CA VAL A 72 13.27 -10.29 -9.02
C VAL A 72 14.33 -9.29 -8.53
N ALA A 73 14.39 -9.07 -7.21
CA ALA A 73 15.22 -8.01 -6.61
C ALA A 73 16.65 -8.44 -6.28
N GLY A 74 16.89 -9.74 -6.19
CA GLY A 74 18.11 -10.31 -5.63
C GLY A 74 17.88 -10.76 -4.19
N GLU A 75 18.15 -12.03 -3.90
CA GLU A 75 17.77 -12.60 -2.59
C GLU A 75 18.50 -11.95 -1.41
N ASP A 76 19.71 -11.47 -1.65
CA ASP A 76 20.51 -10.79 -0.63
C ASP A 76 20.08 -9.33 -0.42
N ARG A 77 19.12 -8.84 -1.19
CA ARG A 77 18.63 -7.46 -1.10
C ARG A 77 17.23 -7.36 -0.47
N VAL A 78 16.63 -8.49 -0.14
CA VAL A 78 15.30 -8.51 0.50
C VAL A 78 15.45 -8.10 1.96
N ALA A 79 14.70 -7.07 2.38
CA ALA A 79 14.73 -6.61 3.77
C ALA A 79 14.16 -7.68 4.69
N PRO A 80 14.71 -7.85 5.90
CA PRO A 80 14.12 -8.73 6.90
C PRO A 80 12.71 -8.27 7.25
N PRO A 81 11.80 -9.19 7.63
CA PRO A 81 10.47 -8.81 8.10
C PRO A 81 10.54 -7.77 9.21
N GLY A 82 9.67 -6.76 9.14
CA GLY A 82 9.64 -5.68 10.12
C GLY A 82 10.63 -4.55 9.89
N SER A 83 11.48 -4.67 8.86
CA SER A 83 12.41 -3.61 8.46
C SER A 83 11.92 -2.95 7.18
N SER A 84 12.06 -1.62 7.10
CA SER A 84 11.63 -0.88 5.92
C SER A 84 12.48 0.37 5.75
N GLU A 85 12.95 0.62 4.53
CA GLU A 85 13.61 1.89 4.20
C GLU A 85 12.65 2.90 3.56
N CYS A 86 11.37 2.56 3.44
CA CYS A 86 10.42 3.41 2.74
C CYS A 86 9.16 3.56 3.57
N VAL A 87 8.58 4.76 3.53
CA VAL A 87 7.25 5.03 4.07
C VAL A 87 6.40 5.50 2.91
N LEU A 88 5.33 4.77 2.64
CA LEU A 88 4.33 5.19 1.68
C LEU A 88 3.32 6.08 2.40
N SER A 89 2.87 7.13 1.74
CA SER A 89 1.96 8.09 2.37
C SER A 89 0.70 8.24 1.56
N VAL A 90 -0.43 8.34 2.24
CA VAL A 90 -1.70 8.68 1.62
C VAL A 90 -2.24 9.96 2.26
N TYR A 91 -2.57 10.94 1.43
CA TYR A 91 -3.11 12.21 1.90
C TYR A 91 -4.62 12.12 1.98
N VAL A 92 -5.17 12.64 3.06
CA VAL A 92 -6.62 12.72 3.29
C VAL A 92 -7.00 14.16 3.62
N PRO A 93 -8.29 14.54 3.48
CA PRO A 93 -8.66 15.95 3.56
C PRO A 93 -8.65 16.56 4.97
N ASP A 94 -8.87 15.76 6.01
CA ASP A 94 -9.04 16.29 7.37
C ASP A 94 -8.71 15.26 8.44
N GLU A 95 -8.72 15.68 9.70
CA GLU A 95 -8.39 14.83 10.84
C GLU A 95 -9.36 13.66 11.01
N ASP A 96 -10.65 13.87 10.76
CA ASP A 96 -11.63 12.78 10.84
C ASP A 96 -11.33 11.70 9.81
N ALA A 97 -10.88 12.07 8.62
CA ALA A 97 -10.49 11.12 7.59
C ALA A 97 -9.24 10.33 7.98
N VAL A 98 -8.28 10.96 8.67
CA VAL A 98 -7.11 10.25 9.22
C VAL A 98 -7.59 9.18 10.21
N GLN A 99 -8.45 9.55 11.14
CA GLN A 99 -8.95 8.63 12.16
C GLN A 99 -9.73 7.47 11.54
N ALA A 100 -10.60 7.76 10.58
CA ALA A 100 -11.42 6.73 9.92
C ALA A 100 -10.55 5.74 9.13
N ARG A 101 -9.57 6.25 8.38
CA ARG A 101 -8.67 5.40 7.61
C ARG A 101 -7.75 4.57 8.50
N TYR A 102 -7.25 5.17 9.57
CA TYR A 102 -6.45 4.46 10.57
C TYR A 102 -7.24 3.30 11.18
N ALA A 103 -8.48 3.54 11.61
CA ALA A 103 -9.33 2.51 12.19
C ALA A 103 -9.60 1.38 11.17
N ALA A 104 -9.90 1.72 9.92
CA ALA A 104 -10.14 0.73 8.87
C ALA A 104 -8.88 -0.10 8.59
N ALA A 105 -7.71 0.51 8.58
CA ALA A 105 -6.44 -0.19 8.38
C ALA A 105 -6.18 -1.22 9.47
N LEU A 106 -6.40 -0.86 10.73
CA LEU A 106 -6.24 -1.80 11.83
C LEU A 106 -7.26 -2.93 11.76
N ALA A 107 -8.51 -2.61 11.43
CA ALA A 107 -9.57 -3.63 11.30
C ALA A 107 -9.29 -4.63 10.18
N ALA A 108 -8.56 -4.22 9.15
CA ALA A 108 -8.23 -5.05 7.99
C ALA A 108 -6.89 -5.78 8.11
N GLY A 109 -6.30 -5.82 9.30
CA GLY A 109 -5.10 -6.61 9.57
C GLY A 109 -3.81 -5.81 9.69
N GLY A 110 -3.88 -4.49 9.64
CA GLY A 110 -2.72 -3.63 9.87
C GLY A 110 -2.34 -3.55 11.35
N ALA A 111 -1.12 -3.12 11.61
CA ALA A 111 -0.59 -2.90 12.94
C ALA A 111 -0.36 -1.41 13.19
N ASN A 112 -0.58 -0.98 14.44
CA ASN A 112 -0.29 0.39 14.83
C ASN A 112 1.21 0.66 14.83
N VAL A 113 1.63 1.78 14.25
CA VAL A 113 2.97 2.34 14.43
C VAL A 113 2.87 3.57 15.33
N TYR A 114 1.99 4.51 15.00
CA TYR A 114 1.56 5.54 15.94
C TYR A 114 0.13 5.99 15.64
N GLU A 115 -0.60 6.30 16.69
CA GLU A 115 -1.98 6.71 16.61
C GLU A 115 -2.14 8.10 15.97
N PRO A 116 -3.33 8.45 15.47
CA PRO A 116 -3.59 9.79 14.96
C PRO A 116 -3.22 10.86 15.98
N SER A 117 -2.37 11.79 15.57
CA SER A 117 -1.90 12.87 16.45
C SER A 117 -1.27 14.00 15.64
N GLN A 118 -1.23 15.18 16.25
CA GLN A 118 -0.47 16.29 15.69
C GLN A 118 1.03 15.99 15.84
N ARG A 119 1.73 15.90 14.74
CA ARG A 119 3.15 15.57 14.74
C ARG A 119 3.98 16.85 14.85
N GLN A 120 5.18 16.72 15.43
CA GLN A 120 6.09 17.86 15.64
C GLN A 120 6.50 18.54 14.34
N TRP A 121 6.52 17.76 13.24
CA TRP A 121 6.91 18.30 11.94
C TRP A 121 5.75 18.95 11.16
N GLY A 122 4.58 19.13 11.78
CA GLY A 122 3.54 20.03 11.28
C GLY A 122 2.30 19.39 10.70
N ALA A 123 2.21 18.07 10.60
CA ALA A 123 1.02 17.40 10.07
C ALA A 123 0.26 16.64 11.15
N PHE A 124 -1.05 16.52 10.97
CA PHE A 124 -1.87 15.56 11.72
C PHE A 124 -1.80 14.24 10.96
N ALA A 125 -1.27 13.21 11.60
CA ALA A 125 -0.96 11.95 10.93
C ALA A 125 -1.10 10.76 11.86
N ALA A 126 -1.32 9.59 11.25
CA ALA A 126 -1.19 8.27 11.86
C ALA A 126 -0.27 7.43 10.99
N GLN A 127 0.31 6.39 11.55
CA GLN A 127 1.10 5.45 10.77
C GLN A 127 0.76 4.03 11.17
N VAL A 128 0.59 3.20 10.15
CA VAL A 128 0.29 1.77 10.32
C VAL A 128 1.31 0.97 9.52
N ALA A 129 1.45 -0.30 9.88
CA ALA A 129 2.18 -1.26 9.08
C ALA A 129 1.17 -2.21 8.43
N ASP A 130 1.45 -2.63 7.19
CA ASP A 130 0.66 -3.67 6.57
C ASP A 130 0.97 -5.04 7.20
N PRO A 131 0.30 -6.15 6.80
CA PRO A 131 0.57 -7.46 7.42
C PRO A 131 2.01 -7.95 7.32
N ASP A 132 2.80 -7.41 6.40
CA ASP A 132 4.21 -7.75 6.22
C ASP A 132 5.17 -6.75 6.85
N GLY A 133 4.66 -5.69 7.45
CA GLY A 133 5.47 -4.65 8.10
C GLY A 133 5.80 -3.45 7.23
N HIS A 134 5.24 -3.35 6.03
CA HIS A 134 5.45 -2.18 5.18
C HIS A 134 4.70 -0.98 5.76
N LEU A 135 5.35 0.19 5.75
CA LEU A 135 4.88 1.36 6.48
C LEU A 135 4.02 2.27 5.63
N TRP A 136 2.88 2.67 6.18
CA TRP A 136 1.93 3.59 5.56
C TRP A 136 1.60 4.73 6.51
N MET A 137 1.85 5.95 6.06
CA MET A 137 1.45 7.15 6.78
C MET A 137 0.15 7.68 6.19
N ILE A 138 -0.78 8.02 7.05
CA ILE A 138 -2.08 8.61 6.68
C ILE A 138 -2.11 10.00 7.27
N LEU A 139 -2.19 11.04 6.43
CA LEU A 139 -1.98 12.39 6.92
C LEU A 139 -2.78 13.44 6.18
N VAL A 140 -3.08 14.50 6.91
CA VAL A 140 -3.51 15.76 6.31
C VAL A 140 -2.25 16.49 5.85
N PRO A 141 -2.17 16.91 4.57
CA PRO A 141 -0.98 17.57 4.10
C PRO A 141 -0.70 18.84 4.89
N PRO A 142 0.57 19.06 5.29
CA PRO A 142 0.90 20.35 5.91
C PRO A 142 0.79 21.48 4.89
N ASP A 143 0.66 22.70 5.38
CA ASP A 143 0.61 23.87 4.51
C ASP A 143 2.02 24.25 4.05
N TRP A 144 2.34 23.81 2.85
CA TRP A 144 3.67 24.10 2.26
C TRP A 144 3.75 25.47 1.58
N THR A 145 2.65 26.22 1.57
CA THR A 145 2.63 27.55 0.97
C THR A 145 2.91 28.66 1.97
N ALA A 146 2.96 28.32 3.24
CA ALA A 146 3.20 29.30 4.32
C ALA A 146 4.64 29.76 4.40
#